data_8a11ffee0e1dbbdc7cec92f9fd990af6
#
_entry.id   8a11ffee0e1dbbdc7cec92f9fd990af6
#
_cell.length_a   1.000
_cell.length_b   1.000
_cell.length_c   1.000
_cell.angle_alpha   90.00
_cell.angle_beta   90.00
_cell.angle_gamma   90.00
#
_symmetry.space_group_name_H-M   'P 1'
#
loop_
_entity.id
_entity.type
_entity.pdbx_description
1 polymer ?
#
loop_
_entity_poly.entity_id
_entity_poly.type
_entity_poly.pdbx_seq_one_letter_code
_entity_poly.pdbx_strand_id
1 'polypeptide(L)'
;SSRPWTAQQKLDEEFRSIGFYFSGHPLDDVLVSLDRDRITLIMEIEDRAGEGRPLEMIGIVRARNDRTGKNGSKFSFLTVSDPTGERDVTVYSEALTQFGDLLKPGKAIALTVSVKLTGEETRLIVERVVELESARLSKPSGQLLVRLSTGTNPADLASVVQRLQGLNDPDRGSILLEMPLEDGRLVTVKLPQTYTISLKAQRALKEIPGVEKVVPRRAA
;
A
#
# COMPACT_ATOMS: atom_id res chain seq x y z
N SER A 1 -35.34 -2.13 15.02
CA SER A 1 -34.46 -2.90 14.10
C SER A 1 -33.18 -2.11 13.89
N SER A 2 -32.18 -2.48 14.68
CA SER A 2 -30.84 -1.91 14.55
C SER A 2 -30.18 -2.50 13.29
N ARG A 3 -29.77 -1.65 12.37
CA ARG A 3 -28.96 -2.05 11.23
C ARG A 3 -27.65 -2.68 11.77
N PRO A 4 -27.23 -3.87 11.29
CA PRO A 4 -25.95 -4.44 11.70
C PRO A 4 -24.81 -3.50 11.30
N TRP A 5 -23.87 -3.33 12.18
CA TRP A 5 -22.68 -2.51 11.93
C TRP A 5 -21.85 -3.08 10.78
N THR A 6 -21.29 -2.20 9.96
CA THR A 6 -20.27 -2.59 8.98
C THR A 6 -19.00 -3.04 9.72
N ALA A 7 -18.14 -3.81 9.04
CA ALA A 7 -16.86 -4.23 9.62
C ALA A 7 -16.03 -3.02 10.10
N GLN A 8 -15.99 -1.95 9.31
CA GLN A 8 -15.29 -0.72 9.67
C GLN A 8 -15.91 -0.04 10.91
N GLN A 9 -17.23 0.08 10.96
CA GLN A 9 -17.91 0.67 12.13
C GLN A 9 -17.64 -0.13 13.40
N LYS A 10 -17.54 -1.45 13.31
CA LYS A 10 -17.21 -2.32 14.43
C LYS A 10 -15.78 -2.08 14.91
N LEU A 11 -14.82 -2.00 14.01
CA LEU A 11 -13.42 -1.71 14.34
C LEU A 11 -13.26 -0.32 14.97
N ASP A 12 -13.93 0.71 14.42
CA ASP A 12 -13.89 2.07 14.96
C ASP A 12 -14.47 2.14 16.39
N GLU A 13 -15.53 1.39 16.66
CA GLU A 13 -16.15 1.36 17.99
C GLU A 13 -15.35 0.51 18.98
N GLU A 14 -14.76 -0.61 18.55
CA GLU A 14 -13.82 -1.38 19.36
C GLU A 14 -12.66 -0.49 19.79
N PHE A 15 -12.06 0.23 18.83
CA PHE A 15 -10.97 1.15 19.12
C PHE A 15 -11.38 2.26 20.08
N ARG A 16 -12.56 2.88 19.87
CA ARG A 16 -13.06 3.94 20.74
C ARG A 16 -13.32 3.46 22.16
N SER A 17 -13.80 2.22 22.31
CA SER A 17 -14.21 1.66 23.59
C SER A 17 -13.06 1.09 24.41
N ILE A 18 -12.11 0.42 23.78
CA ILE A 18 -11.06 -0.36 24.46
C ILE A 18 -9.64 0.06 24.10
N GLY A 19 -9.46 0.94 23.09
CA GLY A 19 -8.18 1.50 22.71
C GLY A 19 -7.33 0.63 21.81
N PHE A 20 -7.83 -0.54 21.37
CA PHE A 20 -7.17 -1.42 20.39
C PHE A 20 -8.20 -2.17 19.54
N TYR A 21 -7.74 -2.74 18.41
CA TYR A 21 -8.58 -3.50 17.51
C TYR A 21 -8.57 -4.98 17.92
N PHE A 22 -9.74 -5.50 18.29
CA PHE A 22 -9.91 -6.90 18.72
C PHE A 22 -10.27 -7.82 17.55
N SER A 23 -11.10 -7.35 16.63
CA SER A 23 -11.64 -8.17 15.54
C SER A 23 -10.77 -8.23 14.28
N GLY A 24 -9.64 -7.49 14.25
CA GLY A 24 -8.71 -7.36 13.11
C GLY A 24 -8.15 -5.95 13.03
N HIS A 25 -7.16 -5.73 12.17
CA HIS A 25 -6.60 -4.40 11.97
C HIS A 25 -7.22 -3.75 10.72
N PRO A 26 -7.57 -2.44 10.73
CA PRO A 26 -8.15 -1.76 9.56
C PRO A 26 -7.29 -1.82 8.30
N LEU A 27 -5.99 -2.09 8.44
CA LEU A 27 -5.06 -2.23 7.33
C LEU A 27 -4.98 -3.64 6.74
N ASP A 28 -5.65 -4.65 7.31
CA ASP A 28 -5.58 -6.03 6.83
C ASP A 28 -5.97 -6.15 5.35
N ASP A 29 -7.11 -5.56 4.98
CA ASP A 29 -7.58 -5.56 3.59
C ASP A 29 -6.67 -4.75 2.66
N VAL A 30 -6.07 -3.68 3.17
CA VAL A 30 -5.16 -2.81 2.42
C VAL A 30 -3.86 -3.55 2.12
N LEU A 31 -3.29 -4.25 3.12
CA LEU A 31 -2.05 -5.01 2.97
C LEU A 31 -2.13 -6.10 1.91
N VAL A 32 -3.29 -6.76 1.78
CA VAL A 32 -3.52 -7.75 0.71
C VAL A 32 -3.38 -7.12 -0.68
N SER A 33 -3.62 -5.81 -0.79
CA SER A 33 -3.64 -5.07 -2.04
C SER A 33 -2.30 -4.40 -2.40
N LEU A 34 -1.38 -4.33 -1.46
CA LEU A 34 -0.09 -3.65 -1.62
C LEU A 34 1.00 -4.60 -2.11
N ASP A 35 2.03 -4.02 -2.71
CA ASP A 35 3.29 -4.72 -3.01
C ASP A 35 4.03 -4.97 -1.69
N ARG A 36 3.89 -6.20 -1.17
CA ARG A 36 4.37 -6.58 0.15
C ARG A 36 5.89 -6.45 0.29
N ASP A 37 6.64 -6.62 -0.81
CA ASP A 37 8.10 -6.55 -0.82
C ASP A 37 8.61 -5.11 -0.56
N ARG A 38 7.77 -4.12 -0.81
CA ARG A 38 8.11 -2.70 -0.62
C ARG A 38 7.74 -2.19 0.77
N ILE A 39 6.73 -2.77 1.39
CA ILE A 39 6.24 -2.32 2.68
C ILE A 39 6.97 -3.06 3.79
N THR A 40 7.49 -2.30 4.73
CA THR A 40 8.08 -2.83 5.96
C THR A 40 7.02 -2.80 7.05
N LEU A 41 6.67 -3.95 7.59
CA LEU A 41 5.83 -4.03 8.78
C LEU A 41 6.64 -3.73 10.04
N ILE A 42 5.94 -3.33 11.09
CA ILE A 42 6.56 -2.95 12.36
C ILE A 42 7.45 -4.06 12.91
N MET A 43 7.02 -5.32 12.81
CA MET A 43 7.81 -6.48 13.25
C MET A 43 9.10 -6.71 12.43
N GLU A 44 9.20 -6.16 11.22
CA GLU A 44 10.34 -6.35 10.30
C GLU A 44 11.35 -5.21 10.35
N ILE A 45 11.08 -4.16 11.15
CA ILE A 45 11.91 -2.95 11.18
C ILE A 45 13.35 -3.28 11.59
N GLU A 46 13.52 -4.07 12.65
CA GLU A 46 14.85 -4.38 13.17
C GLU A 46 15.69 -5.17 12.15
N ASP A 47 15.07 -6.09 11.43
CA ASP A 47 15.73 -6.88 10.38
C ASP A 47 16.16 -6.01 9.18
N ARG A 48 15.37 -4.99 8.87
CA ARG A 48 15.62 -4.09 7.73
C ARG A 48 16.40 -2.82 8.09
N ALA A 49 16.56 -2.54 9.37
CA ALA A 49 17.24 -1.33 9.86
C ALA A 49 18.70 -1.18 9.36
N GLY A 50 19.37 -2.29 9.12
CA GLY A 50 20.75 -2.33 8.62
C GLY A 50 20.94 -2.09 7.13
N GLU A 51 19.86 -2.01 6.33
CA GLU A 51 19.94 -1.90 4.87
C GLU A 51 20.41 -0.51 4.38
N GLY A 52 20.52 0.48 5.26
CA GLY A 52 21.04 1.84 4.95
C GLY A 52 20.15 2.65 4.00
N ARG A 53 18.92 2.21 3.78
CA ARG A 53 17.91 2.89 2.94
C ARG A 53 16.68 3.26 3.75
N PRO A 54 15.91 4.29 3.35
CA PRO A 54 14.63 4.59 3.96
C PRO A 54 13.67 3.40 3.82
N LEU A 55 12.87 3.18 4.87
CA LEU A 55 11.82 2.15 4.91
C LEU A 55 10.48 2.78 4.51
N GLU A 56 9.71 2.06 3.70
CA GLU A 56 8.33 2.41 3.40
C GLU A 56 7.41 1.61 4.34
N MET A 57 6.59 2.30 5.11
CA MET A 57 5.68 1.73 6.09
C MET A 57 4.25 2.21 5.83
N ILE A 58 3.29 1.45 6.30
CA ILE A 58 1.90 1.92 6.44
C ILE A 58 1.49 1.80 7.90
N GLY A 59 0.62 2.68 8.35
CA GLY A 59 0.15 2.63 9.72
C GLY A 59 -1.06 3.51 9.95
N ILE A 60 -1.74 3.26 11.06
CA ILE A 60 -2.77 4.15 11.62
C ILE A 60 -2.12 4.96 12.74
N VAL A 61 -2.27 6.27 12.68
CA VAL A 61 -1.84 7.15 13.77
C VAL A 61 -2.69 6.87 15.00
N ARG A 62 -2.06 6.39 16.07
CA ARG A 62 -2.71 6.09 17.35
C ARG A 62 -2.65 7.28 18.30
N ALA A 63 -1.49 7.86 18.40
CA ALA A 63 -1.23 9.00 19.27
C ALA A 63 -0.26 9.97 18.63
N ARG A 64 -0.36 11.24 19.03
CA ARG A 64 0.59 12.29 18.67
C ARG A 64 0.95 13.08 19.93
N ASN A 65 2.25 13.24 20.15
CA ASN A 65 2.78 13.94 21.30
C ASN A 65 3.77 15.01 20.85
N ASP A 66 3.27 16.26 20.78
CA ASP A 66 4.05 17.40 20.34
C ASP A 66 5.01 17.86 21.45
N ARG A 67 6.24 18.16 21.07
CA ARG A 67 7.32 18.60 21.96
C ARG A 67 8.03 19.82 21.39
N THR A 68 8.68 20.56 22.27
CA THR A 68 9.55 21.66 21.89
C THR A 68 10.95 21.37 22.41
N GLY A 69 11.93 21.35 21.53
CA GLY A 69 13.33 21.16 21.88
C GLY A 69 13.92 22.38 22.60
N LYS A 70 15.09 22.20 23.20
CA LYS A 70 15.80 23.28 23.94
C LYS A 70 16.13 24.49 23.06
N ASN A 71 16.25 24.30 21.77
CA ASN A 71 16.49 25.34 20.75
C ASN A 71 15.21 25.96 20.18
N GLY A 72 14.03 25.67 20.77
CA GLY A 72 12.74 26.14 20.29
C GLY A 72 12.18 25.39 19.07
N SER A 73 12.88 24.41 18.52
CA SER A 73 12.37 23.60 17.40
C SER A 73 11.24 22.69 17.86
N LYS A 74 10.17 22.63 17.08
CA LYS A 74 9.03 21.73 17.34
C LYS A 74 9.30 20.36 16.71
N PHE A 75 8.94 19.34 17.41
CA PHE A 75 8.94 17.94 16.91
C PHE A 75 7.81 17.16 17.56
N SER A 76 7.49 16.02 17.00
CA SER A 76 6.43 15.17 17.55
C SER A 76 6.87 13.71 17.57
N PHE A 77 6.44 13.00 18.60
CA PHE A 77 6.42 11.54 18.57
C PHE A 77 5.04 11.09 18.13
N LEU A 78 5.00 10.26 17.10
CA LEU A 78 3.77 9.60 16.68
C LEU A 78 3.86 8.13 17.03
N THR A 79 2.83 7.61 17.66
CA THR A 79 2.63 6.17 17.76
C THR A 79 1.80 5.73 16.56
N VAL A 80 2.37 4.86 15.73
CA VAL A 80 1.69 4.27 14.57
C VAL A 80 1.50 2.78 14.81
N SER A 81 0.38 2.23 14.33
CA SER A 81 0.07 0.80 14.41
C SER A 81 -0.15 0.20 13.03
N ASP A 82 0.31 -1.03 12.88
CA ASP A 82 -0.06 -1.93 11.79
C ASP A 82 -0.57 -3.28 12.36
N PRO A 83 -0.96 -4.29 11.54
CA PRO A 83 -1.40 -5.57 12.08
C PRO A 83 -0.39 -6.33 12.93
N THR A 84 0.89 -5.94 12.91
CA THR A 84 1.98 -6.64 13.61
C THR A 84 2.38 -5.98 14.93
N GLY A 85 1.94 -4.73 15.17
CA GLY A 85 2.24 -4.03 16.41
C GLY A 85 2.11 -2.52 16.34
N GLU A 86 2.76 -1.87 17.31
CA GLU A 86 2.85 -0.41 17.41
C GLU A 86 4.31 0.03 17.48
N ARG A 87 4.61 1.19 16.90
CA ARG A 87 5.95 1.78 16.92
C ARG A 87 5.89 3.29 16.98
N ASP A 88 6.78 3.88 17.77
CA ASP A 88 6.96 5.33 17.79
C ASP A 88 7.89 5.77 16.66
N VAL A 89 7.48 6.83 15.97
CA VAL A 89 8.27 7.51 14.96
C VAL A 89 8.42 8.97 15.30
N THR A 90 9.58 9.55 14.99
CA THR A 90 9.87 10.96 15.25
C THR A 90 9.59 11.80 14.02
N VAL A 91 8.84 12.88 14.19
CA VAL A 91 8.53 13.85 13.13
C VAL A 91 9.13 15.18 13.52
N TYR A 92 10.11 15.68 12.75
CA TYR A 92 10.72 16.98 12.99
C TYR A 92 9.91 18.13 12.38
N SER A 93 10.28 19.37 12.74
CA SER A 93 9.54 20.60 12.43
C SER A 93 9.19 20.77 10.95
N GLU A 94 10.07 20.38 10.04
CA GLU A 94 9.85 20.48 8.60
C GLU A 94 8.70 19.56 8.17
N ALA A 95 8.77 18.28 8.52
CA ALA A 95 7.72 17.30 8.24
C ALA A 95 6.41 17.62 8.99
N LEU A 96 6.49 18.17 10.21
CA LEU A 96 5.30 18.63 10.95
C LEU A 96 4.58 19.77 10.23
N THR A 97 5.33 20.71 9.66
CA THR A 97 4.76 21.83 8.90
C THR A 97 4.12 21.35 7.60
N GLN A 98 4.76 20.42 6.93
CA GLN A 98 4.32 19.92 5.64
C GLN A 98 3.14 18.95 5.74
N PHE A 99 3.15 18.07 6.75
CA PHE A 99 2.21 16.93 6.83
C PHE A 99 1.29 16.97 8.06
N GLY A 100 1.31 18.03 8.84
CA GLY A 100 0.64 18.10 10.15
C GLY A 100 -0.82 17.68 10.18
N ASP A 101 -1.57 17.93 9.10
CA ASP A 101 -2.98 17.52 8.98
C ASP A 101 -3.18 16.02 8.79
N LEU A 102 -2.20 15.33 8.23
CA LEU A 102 -2.22 13.87 8.04
C LEU A 102 -1.83 13.13 9.33
N LEU A 103 -1.19 13.82 10.27
CA LEU A 103 -0.64 13.23 11.49
C LEU A 103 -1.62 13.26 12.67
N LYS A 104 -2.93 13.24 12.39
CA LYS A 104 -3.97 13.21 13.42
C LYS A 104 -4.33 11.78 13.81
N PRO A 105 -4.59 11.49 15.09
CA PRO A 105 -5.06 10.18 15.52
C PRO A 105 -6.25 9.68 14.70
N GLY A 106 -6.24 8.40 14.34
CA GLY A 106 -7.23 7.74 13.49
C GLY A 106 -6.94 7.81 11.98
N LYS A 107 -5.98 8.62 11.54
CA LYS A 107 -5.61 8.68 10.10
C LYS A 107 -4.78 7.47 9.71
N ALA A 108 -5.16 6.85 8.57
CA ALA A 108 -4.37 5.83 7.91
C ALA A 108 -3.37 6.51 6.95
N ILE A 109 -2.09 6.26 7.14
CA ILE A 109 -1.02 6.93 6.42
C ILE A 109 0.03 5.95 5.90
N ALA A 110 0.70 6.34 4.82
CA ALA A 110 1.94 5.75 4.38
C ALA A 110 3.10 6.68 4.77
N LEU A 111 4.17 6.08 5.26
CA LEU A 111 5.34 6.75 5.79
C LEU A 111 6.58 6.30 5.03
N THR A 112 7.43 7.27 4.67
CA THR A 112 8.84 6.98 4.37
C THR A 112 9.63 7.41 5.59
N VAL A 113 10.38 6.49 6.19
CA VAL A 113 11.16 6.76 7.39
C VAL A 113 12.63 6.42 7.17
N SER A 114 13.53 7.27 7.65
CA SER A 114 14.95 6.93 7.79
C SER A 114 15.17 6.27 9.15
N VAL A 115 16.11 5.33 9.17
CA VAL A 115 16.48 4.58 10.37
C VAL A 115 17.77 5.14 10.94
N LYS A 116 17.75 5.51 12.22
CA LYS A 116 18.96 5.88 12.96
C LYS A 116 19.19 4.88 14.09
N LEU A 117 20.32 4.22 14.04
CA LEU A 117 20.78 3.37 15.13
C LEU A 117 21.53 4.23 16.15
N THR A 118 21.10 4.21 17.42
CA THR A 118 21.73 4.93 18.52
C THR A 118 21.98 3.90 19.66
N GLY A 119 23.16 3.30 19.64
CA GLY A 119 23.42 2.12 20.50
C GLY A 119 22.53 0.95 20.09
N GLU A 120 21.76 0.42 21.02
CA GLU A 120 20.78 -0.67 20.78
C GLU A 120 19.40 -0.17 20.37
N GLU A 121 19.18 1.16 20.35
CA GLU A 121 17.88 1.74 20.00
C GLU A 121 17.79 2.07 18.51
N THR A 122 16.75 1.55 17.86
CA THR A 122 16.36 1.90 16.50
C THR A 122 15.37 3.05 16.53
N ARG A 123 15.78 4.23 16.05
CA ARG A 123 14.93 5.42 15.91
C ARG A 123 14.47 5.58 14.49
N LEU A 124 13.18 5.75 14.31
CA LEU A 124 12.56 6.03 13.03
C LEU A 124 12.25 7.52 12.90
N ILE A 125 12.76 8.13 11.83
CA ILE A 125 12.54 9.55 11.55
C ILE A 125 11.70 9.66 10.27
N VAL A 126 10.58 10.34 10.37
CA VAL A 126 9.66 10.53 9.24
C VAL A 126 10.26 11.55 8.26
N GLU A 127 10.40 11.13 7.02
CA GLU A 127 10.83 11.97 5.88
C GLU A 127 9.64 12.39 5.03
N ARG A 128 8.67 11.49 4.84
CA ARG A 128 7.50 11.73 4.01
C ARG A 128 6.27 11.06 4.59
N VAL A 129 5.13 11.72 4.43
CA VAL A 129 3.81 11.18 4.79
C VAL A 129 2.86 11.38 3.63
N VAL A 130 2.03 10.38 3.38
CA VAL A 130 0.95 10.44 2.39
C VAL A 130 -0.29 9.82 3.03
N GLU A 131 -1.46 10.40 2.80
CA GLU A 131 -2.70 9.76 3.22
C GLU A 131 -2.85 8.41 2.51
N LEU A 132 -3.21 7.35 3.24
CA LEU A 132 -3.19 5.99 2.67
C LEU A 132 -4.24 5.81 1.56
N GLU A 133 -5.36 6.51 1.62
CA GLU A 133 -6.35 6.54 0.54
C GLU A 133 -5.81 7.27 -0.70
N SER A 134 -4.96 8.27 -0.49
CA SER A 134 -4.25 9.01 -1.53
C SER A 134 -2.89 8.38 -1.86
N ALA A 135 -2.26 7.74 -0.86
CA ALA A 135 -1.15 6.84 -1.02
C ALA A 135 -1.64 5.55 -1.66
N ARG A 136 -2.05 5.67 -2.85
CA ARG A 136 -1.77 4.63 -3.82
C ARG A 136 -0.27 4.55 -3.85
N LEU A 137 0.26 3.90 -2.80
CA LEU A 137 1.68 3.65 -2.57
C LEU A 137 2.23 3.29 -3.92
N SER A 138 3.08 4.14 -4.39
CA SER A 138 3.53 4.24 -5.77
C SER A 138 3.56 2.86 -6.38
N LYS A 139 2.45 2.52 -7.04
CA LYS A 139 2.43 1.35 -7.88
C LYS A 139 3.72 1.44 -8.67
N PRO A 140 4.46 0.39 -8.80
CA PRO A 140 5.52 0.37 -9.76
C PRO A 140 4.90 0.95 -11.01
N SER A 141 5.47 2.04 -11.56
CA SER A 141 5.03 2.68 -12.80
C SER A 141 4.75 1.55 -13.78
N GLY A 142 3.61 1.13 -13.84
CA GLY A 142 2.78 0.05 -13.88
C GLY A 142 2.92 -0.81 -15.08
N GLN A 143 3.29 -2.03 -14.86
CA GLN A 143 2.97 -3.11 -15.80
C GLN A 143 2.16 -4.17 -15.07
N LEU A 144 1.10 -4.68 -15.70
CA LEU A 144 0.46 -5.92 -15.28
C LEU A 144 0.89 -7.02 -16.24
N LEU A 145 1.45 -8.10 -15.69
CA LEU A 145 1.63 -9.34 -16.43
C LEU A 145 0.37 -10.17 -16.27
N VAL A 146 -0.29 -10.46 -17.38
CA VAL A 146 -1.47 -11.34 -17.45
C VAL A 146 -1.06 -12.61 -18.17
N ARG A 147 -0.98 -13.71 -17.44
CA ARG A 147 -0.72 -15.03 -18.01
C ARG A 147 -2.01 -15.67 -18.46
N LEU A 148 -2.04 -16.09 -19.71
CA LEU A 148 -3.19 -16.71 -20.35
C LEU A 148 -2.93 -18.20 -20.56
N SER A 149 -3.98 -19.02 -20.46
CA SER A 149 -3.95 -20.40 -20.93
C SER A 149 -4.28 -20.47 -22.43
N THR A 150 -4.02 -21.60 -23.05
CA THR A 150 -4.40 -21.88 -24.44
C THR A 150 -5.91 -21.81 -24.70
N GLY A 151 -6.72 -21.90 -23.65
CA GLY A 151 -8.18 -21.83 -23.74
C GLY A 151 -8.78 -20.44 -23.52
N THR A 152 -7.96 -19.39 -23.39
CA THR A 152 -8.48 -18.03 -23.19
C THR A 152 -9.20 -17.52 -24.43
N ASN A 153 -10.46 -17.11 -24.29
CA ASN A 153 -11.21 -16.53 -25.39
C ASN A 153 -10.74 -15.09 -25.67
N PRO A 154 -10.19 -14.81 -26.86
CA PRO A 154 -9.70 -13.48 -27.22
C PRO A 154 -10.75 -12.36 -27.14
N ALA A 155 -12.03 -12.68 -27.40
CA ALA A 155 -13.11 -11.72 -27.37
C ALA A 155 -13.42 -11.26 -25.93
N ASP A 156 -13.37 -12.17 -24.94
CA ASP A 156 -13.57 -11.84 -23.54
C ASP A 156 -12.45 -10.96 -23.03
N LEU A 157 -11.20 -11.33 -23.34
CA LEU A 157 -10.03 -10.53 -23.01
C LEU A 157 -10.11 -9.14 -23.62
N ALA A 158 -10.42 -9.04 -24.95
CA ALA A 158 -10.52 -7.77 -25.65
C ALA A 158 -11.59 -6.85 -25.04
N SER A 159 -12.75 -7.39 -24.67
CA SER A 159 -13.84 -6.62 -24.08
C SER A 159 -13.45 -6.02 -22.72
N VAL A 160 -12.76 -6.77 -21.86
CA VAL A 160 -12.29 -6.28 -20.56
C VAL A 160 -11.15 -5.27 -20.74
N VAL A 161 -10.19 -5.55 -21.61
CA VAL A 161 -9.09 -4.62 -21.89
C VAL A 161 -9.61 -3.29 -22.43
N GLN A 162 -10.62 -3.30 -23.29
CA GLN A 162 -11.27 -2.10 -23.80
C GLN A 162 -11.95 -1.29 -22.69
N ARG A 163 -12.62 -1.93 -21.73
CA ARG A 163 -13.18 -1.27 -20.54
C ARG A 163 -12.10 -0.60 -19.71
N LEU A 164 -10.94 -1.24 -19.56
CA LEU A 164 -9.80 -0.71 -18.81
C LEU A 164 -9.18 0.54 -19.47
N GLN A 165 -9.37 0.76 -20.76
CA GLN A 165 -8.97 1.99 -21.46
C GLN A 165 -9.83 3.19 -21.06
N GLY A 166 -11.15 2.98 -20.94
CA GLY A 166 -12.14 4.04 -20.75
C GLY A 166 -12.30 4.51 -19.29
N LEU A 167 -11.70 3.83 -18.33
CA LEU A 167 -11.80 4.24 -16.93
C LEU A 167 -10.90 5.45 -16.65
N ASN A 168 -11.51 6.51 -16.13
CA ASN A 168 -10.78 7.69 -15.65
C ASN A 168 -10.18 7.40 -14.27
N ASP A 169 -9.10 6.61 -14.25
CA ASP A 169 -8.42 6.16 -13.06
C ASP A 169 -6.96 6.62 -13.15
N PRO A 170 -6.40 7.27 -12.11
CA PRO A 170 -5.01 7.72 -12.10
C PRO A 170 -3.99 6.57 -12.15
N ASP A 171 -4.43 5.35 -11.84
CA ASP A 171 -3.60 4.16 -11.86
C ASP A 171 -3.47 3.59 -13.28
N ARG A 172 -2.66 4.22 -14.10
CA ARG A 172 -2.44 3.80 -15.48
C ARG A 172 -1.07 3.16 -15.69
N GLY A 173 -1.05 2.12 -16.53
CA GLY A 173 0.18 1.40 -16.86
C GLY A 173 0.05 0.53 -18.09
N SER A 174 1.09 -0.23 -18.39
CA SER A 174 1.11 -1.18 -19.52
C SER A 174 0.56 -2.55 -19.11
N ILE A 175 -0.09 -3.25 -20.01
CA ILE A 175 -0.44 -4.66 -19.85
C ILE A 175 0.49 -5.50 -20.72
N LEU A 176 1.11 -6.50 -20.12
CA LEU A 176 1.87 -7.54 -20.77
C LEU A 176 1.04 -8.82 -20.77
N LEU A 177 0.77 -9.37 -21.94
CA LEU A 177 0.11 -10.66 -22.09
C LEU A 177 1.18 -11.74 -22.27
N GLU A 178 1.20 -12.75 -21.43
CA GLU A 178 2.07 -13.92 -21.54
C GLU A 178 1.22 -15.11 -21.98
N MET A 179 1.51 -15.64 -23.15
CA MET A 179 0.74 -16.71 -23.78
C MET A 179 1.64 -17.91 -24.09
N PRO A 180 1.20 -19.15 -23.77
CA PRO A 180 1.90 -20.33 -24.22
C PRO A 180 1.66 -20.57 -25.71
N LEU A 181 2.72 -20.92 -26.43
CA LEU A 181 2.66 -21.42 -27.80
C LEU A 181 2.50 -22.93 -27.81
N GLU A 182 2.11 -23.50 -28.95
CA GLU A 182 1.95 -24.95 -29.14
C GLU A 182 3.25 -25.74 -28.88
N ASP A 183 4.40 -25.11 -29.06
CA ASP A 183 5.73 -25.70 -28.82
C ASP A 183 6.20 -25.56 -27.35
N GLY A 184 5.32 -25.08 -26.44
CA GLY A 184 5.62 -24.88 -25.01
C GLY A 184 6.39 -23.62 -24.66
N ARG A 185 6.77 -22.79 -25.64
CA ARG A 185 7.39 -21.48 -25.39
C ARG A 185 6.35 -20.48 -24.90
N LEU A 186 6.78 -19.52 -24.09
CA LEU A 186 5.95 -18.39 -23.65
C LEU A 186 6.31 -17.17 -24.49
N VAL A 187 5.30 -16.54 -25.08
CA VAL A 187 5.43 -15.25 -25.75
C VAL A 187 4.82 -14.17 -24.89
N THR A 188 5.57 -13.09 -24.72
CA THR A 188 5.09 -11.90 -24.00
C THR A 188 4.83 -10.78 -25.00
N VAL A 189 3.60 -10.30 -25.04
CA VAL A 189 3.16 -9.20 -25.90
C VAL A 189 2.78 -8.01 -25.02
N LYS A 190 3.40 -6.85 -25.27
CA LYS A 190 3.01 -5.60 -24.65
C LYS A 190 1.87 -4.98 -25.44
N LEU A 191 0.75 -4.70 -24.76
CA LEU A 191 -0.36 -3.99 -25.38
C LEU A 191 0.03 -2.52 -25.67
N PRO A 192 -0.42 -1.96 -26.81
CA PRO A 192 0.13 -0.71 -27.35
C PRO A 192 -0.26 0.55 -26.58
N GLN A 193 -1.26 0.48 -25.69
CA GLN A 193 -1.78 1.63 -24.97
C GLN A 193 -1.51 1.56 -23.46
N THR A 194 -1.94 2.59 -22.75
CA THR A 194 -1.98 2.58 -21.28
C THR A 194 -3.37 2.24 -20.79
N TYR A 195 -3.45 1.42 -19.78
CA TYR A 195 -4.67 0.85 -19.23
C TYR A 195 -4.77 1.16 -17.74
N THR A 196 -5.97 1.12 -17.21
CA THR A 196 -6.16 1.10 -15.76
C THR A 196 -5.62 -0.22 -15.20
N ILE A 197 -4.70 -0.13 -14.22
CA ILE A 197 -4.06 -1.28 -13.58
C ILE A 197 -4.41 -1.41 -12.09
N SER A 198 -5.46 -0.71 -11.66
CA SER A 198 -5.97 -0.75 -10.29
C SER A 198 -6.36 -2.17 -9.85
N LEU A 199 -6.54 -2.38 -8.56
CA LEU A 199 -7.00 -3.68 -8.03
C LEU A 199 -8.33 -4.12 -8.63
N LYS A 200 -9.24 -3.17 -8.89
CA LYS A 200 -10.50 -3.46 -9.59
C LYS A 200 -10.23 -4.00 -10.99
N ALA A 201 -9.27 -3.40 -11.69
CA ALA A 201 -8.82 -3.88 -13.00
C ALA A 201 -8.20 -5.29 -12.92
N GLN A 202 -7.34 -5.52 -11.92
CA GLN A 202 -6.73 -6.83 -11.70
C GLN A 202 -7.76 -7.93 -11.38
N ARG A 203 -8.77 -7.61 -10.56
CA ARG A 203 -9.88 -8.54 -10.28
C ARG A 203 -10.68 -8.84 -11.54
N ALA A 204 -11.05 -7.82 -12.30
CA ALA A 204 -11.79 -7.99 -13.55
C ALA A 204 -11.03 -8.86 -14.57
N LEU A 205 -9.70 -8.72 -14.64
CA LEU A 205 -8.87 -9.57 -15.48
C LEU A 205 -8.81 -11.02 -14.98
N LYS A 206 -8.78 -11.24 -13.66
CA LYS A 206 -8.75 -12.60 -13.07
C LYS A 206 -10.06 -13.37 -13.24
N GLU A 207 -11.19 -12.67 -13.44
CA GLU A 207 -12.50 -13.28 -13.65
C GLU A 207 -12.68 -13.81 -15.09
N ILE A 208 -11.76 -13.48 -16.02
CA ILE A 208 -11.83 -13.96 -17.41
C ILE A 208 -11.46 -15.43 -17.44
N PRO A 209 -12.29 -16.31 -18.01
CA PRO A 209 -11.93 -17.71 -18.21
C PRO A 209 -10.62 -17.85 -19.01
N GLY A 210 -9.71 -18.68 -18.51
CA GLY A 210 -8.40 -18.87 -19.14
C GLY A 210 -7.32 -17.88 -18.70
N VAL A 211 -7.62 -16.89 -17.86
CA VAL A 211 -6.59 -16.08 -17.18
C VAL A 211 -6.07 -16.85 -15.98
N GLU A 212 -4.84 -17.32 -16.06
CA GLU A 212 -4.21 -18.11 -15.00
C GLU A 212 -3.64 -17.23 -13.88
N LYS A 213 -3.05 -16.07 -14.25
CA LYS A 213 -2.37 -15.22 -13.31
C LYS A 213 -2.37 -13.76 -13.75
N VAL A 214 -2.56 -12.86 -12.79
CA VAL A 214 -2.40 -11.41 -12.97
C VAL A 214 -1.42 -10.92 -11.91
N VAL A 215 -0.26 -10.41 -12.33
CA VAL A 215 0.83 -9.99 -11.42
C VAL A 215 1.28 -8.58 -11.77
N PRO A 216 1.32 -7.67 -10.79
CA PRO A 216 1.97 -6.38 -10.99
C PRO A 216 3.47 -6.57 -11.18
N ARG A 217 4.04 -5.89 -12.19
CA ARG A 217 5.49 -5.81 -12.45
C ARG A 217 5.95 -4.36 -12.47
N ARG A 218 7.20 -4.12 -12.12
CA ARG A 218 7.85 -2.84 -12.38
C ARG A 218 8.07 -2.66 -13.88
N ALA A 219 7.89 -1.43 -14.38
CA ALA A 219 8.49 -1.04 -15.64
C ALA A 219 10.01 -1.08 -15.43
N ALA A 220 10.70 -1.80 -16.29
CA ALA A 220 12.15 -1.79 -16.35
C ALA A 220 12.65 -0.41 -16.79
#